data_04e9d57a6841adc088eb908cd9388e43
#
_entry.id   04e9d57a6841adc088eb908cd9388e43
#
_cell.length_a   1.000
_cell.length_b   1.000
_cell.length_c   1.000
_cell.angle_alpha   90.00
_cell.angle_beta   90.00
_cell.angle_gamma   90.00
#
_symmetry.space_group_name_H-M   'P 1'
#
loop_
_entity.id
_entity.type
_entity.pdbx_description
1 polymer ?
#
loop_
_entity_poly.entity_id
_entity_poly.type
_entity_poly.pdbx_seq_one_letter_code
_entity_poly.pdbx_strand_id
1 'polypeptide(L)'
;MKIQKKLSACTSILVGKKAMADNSTIIARNEDAKTAWPKHLTVHEHKEFEEEQVFVSNDNKFTIPLPKVRFRYSATPEWTDKFGLFEEDGINEYGVAMSATESAYSNPRVLGADPLVENGISEEAMVTVVLPYIKSAREGVARLGSIIEKYGTSETNGVLFSDEDEVWYFESGSGHHWVAQRIPDDCYAVVANQLAIQKVDLDDPDNFMYSKGIVQFVYQNHFEVDFDNFNFRNVFGTHEYSDEIYSTPRVWYGQKYLSGDNDQDPMSEELPFIRKANRLLHLDDIAYVLGSHYQNTPYDPLNNDNADGHKFRPISLAATQESHILQIRSGMPVDVRGIQWLAMGVTAQSSYIPFYPAATDVHPAYKVGGETYDDKSAYWVYKLAGVLVDAHYKEFSKILKDTQKEVAILLNNKVHEIDAKALTLSGQELRDYLTTESIACQQIGLDKYNELIACLLYTSPSPRDTR
;
A
#
# COMPACT_ATOMS: atom_id res chain seq x y z
N MET A 1 11.25 22.54 -21.05
CA MET A 1 10.44 21.53 -20.37
C MET A 1 11.28 20.99 -19.23
N LYS A 2 11.03 21.41 -17.99
CA LYS A 2 11.75 20.86 -16.83
C LYS A 2 11.02 19.57 -16.43
N ILE A 3 11.56 18.44 -16.83
CA ILE A 3 11.17 17.17 -16.26
C ILE A 3 11.80 17.15 -14.85
N GLN A 4 11.09 17.68 -13.89
CA GLN A 4 11.42 17.46 -12.50
C GLN A 4 10.85 16.08 -12.19
N LYS A 5 11.69 15.04 -12.28
CA LYS A 5 11.35 13.71 -11.74
C LYS A 5 11.06 13.91 -10.24
N LYS A 6 9.80 14.07 -9.88
CA LYS A 6 9.36 13.94 -8.50
C LYS A 6 9.44 12.44 -8.25
N LEU A 7 10.48 11.97 -7.56
CA LEU A 7 10.62 10.59 -7.19
C LEU A 7 9.49 10.28 -6.21
N SER A 8 8.43 9.68 -6.70
CA SER A 8 7.39 9.04 -5.90
C SER A 8 7.98 7.81 -5.24
N ALA A 9 7.50 7.43 -4.07
CA ALA A 9 8.28 6.59 -3.18
C ALA A 9 7.40 5.67 -2.34
N CYS A 10 6.76 4.68 -2.95
CA CYS A 10 6.02 3.64 -2.21
C CYS A 10 6.83 2.35 -2.08
N THR A 11 6.43 1.45 -1.20
CA THR A 11 6.92 0.06 -1.14
C THR A 11 5.74 -0.83 -0.84
N SER A 12 5.56 -1.87 -1.66
CA SER A 12 4.40 -2.74 -1.61
C SER A 12 4.78 -4.19 -1.35
N ILE A 13 3.88 -4.93 -0.67
CA ILE A 13 4.02 -6.37 -0.41
C ILE A 13 2.70 -7.06 -0.74
N LEU A 14 2.80 -8.17 -1.48
CA LEU A 14 1.67 -9.01 -1.83
C LEU A 14 1.96 -10.44 -1.33
N VAL A 15 0.98 -11.10 -0.72
CA VAL A 15 1.17 -12.46 -0.18
C VAL A 15 -0.03 -13.33 -0.50
N GLY A 16 0.22 -14.47 -1.12
CA GLY A 16 -0.79 -15.50 -1.37
C GLY A 16 -1.21 -16.23 -0.10
N LYS A 17 -2.44 -16.72 -0.06
CA LYS A 17 -3.09 -17.27 1.14
C LYS A 17 -2.35 -18.43 1.81
N LYS A 18 -1.67 -19.29 1.04
CA LYS A 18 -0.92 -20.43 1.60
C LYS A 18 0.48 -20.06 2.11
N ALA A 19 0.94 -18.84 1.82
CA ALA A 19 2.15 -18.29 2.40
C ALA A 19 1.90 -17.66 3.79
N MET A 20 0.63 -17.34 4.13
CA MET A 20 0.23 -16.81 5.43
C MET A 20 -0.16 -17.91 6.41
N ALA A 21 0.17 -17.73 7.69
CA ALA A 21 -0.13 -18.70 8.76
C ALA A 21 -1.63 -18.89 9.04
N ASP A 22 -2.43 -17.88 8.76
CA ASP A 22 -3.88 -17.84 8.97
C ASP A 22 -4.70 -18.02 7.68
N ASN A 23 -4.04 -18.40 6.58
CA ASN A 23 -4.64 -18.52 5.24
C ASN A 23 -5.32 -17.24 4.72
N SER A 24 -4.89 -16.07 5.16
CA SER A 24 -5.35 -14.82 4.57
C SER A 24 -4.55 -14.46 3.31
N THR A 25 -5.17 -13.72 2.38
CA THR A 25 -4.46 -12.98 1.35
C THR A 25 -4.09 -11.61 1.90
N ILE A 26 -2.92 -11.10 1.50
CA ILE A 26 -2.41 -9.80 1.94
C ILE A 26 -2.01 -8.95 0.73
N ILE A 27 -2.45 -7.70 0.73
CA ILE A 27 -1.83 -6.62 -0.01
C ILE A 27 -1.50 -5.48 0.97
N ALA A 28 -0.30 -4.92 0.87
CA ALA A 28 0.17 -3.94 1.84
C ALA A 28 1.09 -2.92 1.17
N ARG A 29 1.06 -1.65 1.64
CA ARG A 29 1.88 -0.59 1.06
C ARG A 29 2.19 0.52 2.06
N ASN A 30 3.38 1.11 1.93
CA ASN A 30 3.68 2.45 2.45
C ASN A 30 3.33 3.47 1.38
N GLU A 31 2.57 4.49 1.72
CA GLU A 31 2.41 5.67 0.89
C GLU A 31 3.45 6.73 1.31
N ASP A 32 4.33 7.05 0.39
CA ASP A 32 5.41 8.01 0.64
C ASP A 32 5.32 9.18 -0.34
N ALA A 33 4.90 10.34 0.11
CA ALA A 33 4.75 11.53 -0.73
C ALA A 33 5.25 12.81 -0.05
N LYS A 34 4.50 13.39 0.89
CA LYS A 34 4.82 14.66 1.56
C LYS A 34 5.06 14.44 3.05
N THR A 35 6.13 14.99 3.59
CA THR A 35 6.60 14.76 4.97
C THR A 35 5.62 15.15 6.08
N ALA A 36 4.65 15.97 5.89
CA ALA A 36 3.67 16.40 6.89
C ALA A 36 2.33 16.68 6.21
N TRP A 37 1.70 15.58 5.74
CA TRP A 37 0.47 15.65 4.99
C TRP A 37 -0.50 14.60 5.51
N PRO A 38 -1.50 14.99 6.31
CA PRO A 38 -2.42 14.05 6.95
C PRO A 38 -3.23 13.22 5.98
N LYS A 39 -3.49 11.99 6.36
CA LYS A 39 -4.51 11.12 5.78
C LYS A 39 -5.68 10.98 6.74
N HIS A 40 -6.85 10.70 6.21
CA HIS A 40 -8.04 10.31 6.97
C HIS A 40 -8.34 8.84 6.78
N LEU A 41 -9.23 8.29 7.59
CA LEU A 41 -9.90 7.02 7.33
C LEU A 41 -11.38 7.30 7.17
N THR A 42 -12.00 6.73 6.16
CA THR A 42 -13.43 6.95 5.88
C THR A 42 -14.11 5.65 5.45
N VAL A 43 -15.44 5.63 5.60
CA VAL A 43 -16.31 4.59 5.05
C VAL A 43 -17.32 5.25 4.13
N HIS A 44 -17.41 4.74 2.92
CA HIS A 44 -18.44 5.10 1.98
C HIS A 44 -19.53 4.03 2.01
N GLU A 45 -20.74 4.42 2.42
CA GLU A 45 -21.86 3.49 2.48
C GLU A 45 -22.30 3.03 1.09
N HIS A 46 -22.91 1.82 1.03
CA HIS A 46 -23.59 1.35 -0.16
C HIS A 46 -24.63 2.36 -0.62
N LYS A 47 -24.64 2.68 -1.91
CA LYS A 47 -25.58 3.66 -2.45
C LYS A 47 -26.02 3.30 -3.87
N GLU A 48 -27.32 3.31 -4.09
CA GLU A 48 -27.93 3.26 -5.41
C GLU A 48 -28.33 4.67 -5.83
N PHE A 49 -27.90 5.07 -7.03
CA PHE A 49 -28.19 6.39 -7.60
C PHE A 49 -29.29 6.26 -8.66
N GLU A 50 -30.22 7.19 -8.70
CA GLU A 50 -31.30 7.23 -9.70
C GLU A 50 -30.72 7.49 -11.10
N GLU A 51 -29.71 8.36 -11.20
CA GLU A 51 -29.02 8.73 -12.43
C GLU A 51 -27.55 8.30 -12.40
N GLU A 52 -26.96 8.15 -13.59
CA GLU A 52 -25.52 7.92 -13.72
C GLU A 52 -24.74 9.09 -13.09
N GLN A 53 -23.75 8.74 -12.28
CA GLN A 53 -22.83 9.70 -11.70
C GLN A 53 -21.64 9.90 -12.63
N VAL A 54 -20.98 11.02 -12.55
CA VAL A 54 -19.75 11.31 -13.27
C VAL A 54 -18.67 11.66 -12.25
N PHE A 55 -17.56 10.93 -12.28
CA PHE A 55 -16.36 11.31 -11.54
C PHE A 55 -15.56 12.31 -12.38
N VAL A 56 -15.06 13.36 -11.72
CA VAL A 56 -14.14 14.34 -12.30
C VAL A 56 -12.98 14.53 -11.33
N SER A 57 -11.78 14.17 -11.77
CA SER A 57 -10.55 14.34 -10.98
C SER A 57 -10.26 15.82 -10.72
N ASN A 58 -9.92 16.14 -9.49
CA ASN A 58 -9.41 17.46 -9.13
C ASN A 58 -7.92 17.63 -9.47
N ASP A 59 -7.20 16.51 -9.60
CA ASP A 59 -5.78 16.51 -9.96
C ASP A 59 -5.56 16.87 -11.45
N ASN A 60 -6.07 16.04 -12.37
CA ASN A 60 -5.74 16.15 -13.80
C ASN A 60 -6.95 16.29 -14.73
N LYS A 61 -8.18 16.42 -14.17
CA LYS A 61 -9.44 16.52 -14.91
C LYS A 61 -9.87 15.24 -15.64
N PHE A 62 -9.30 14.09 -15.30
CA PHE A 62 -9.82 12.80 -15.74
C PHE A 62 -11.31 12.70 -15.43
N THR A 63 -12.10 12.24 -16.42
CA THR A 63 -13.57 12.20 -16.31
C THR A 63 -14.09 10.86 -16.77
N ILE A 64 -14.92 10.22 -15.94
CA ILE A 64 -15.50 8.92 -16.23
C ILE A 64 -16.94 8.80 -15.69
N PRO A 65 -17.89 8.25 -16.48
CA PRO A 65 -19.19 7.87 -15.94
C PRO A 65 -19.04 6.67 -14.98
N LEU A 66 -19.75 6.71 -13.87
CA LEU A 66 -19.74 5.67 -12.86
C LEU A 66 -21.02 4.83 -12.91
N PRO A 67 -20.95 3.52 -12.57
CA PRO A 67 -22.14 2.70 -12.40
C PRO A 67 -23.10 3.28 -11.37
N LYS A 68 -24.42 3.01 -11.53
CA LYS A 68 -25.46 3.50 -10.63
C LYS A 68 -25.39 2.92 -9.21
N VAL A 69 -24.78 1.76 -9.04
CA VAL A 69 -24.61 1.11 -7.73
C VAL A 69 -23.18 1.26 -7.30
N ARG A 70 -22.96 1.96 -6.18
CA ARG A 70 -21.69 2.06 -5.48
C ARG A 70 -21.72 1.15 -4.27
N PHE A 71 -20.90 0.12 -4.24
CA PHE A 71 -20.72 -0.75 -3.08
C PHE A 71 -20.11 0.01 -1.92
N ARG A 72 -20.43 -0.40 -0.67
CA ARG A 72 -19.74 0.11 0.51
C ARG A 72 -18.26 -0.24 0.43
N TYR A 73 -17.39 0.68 0.85
CA TYR A 73 -15.95 0.46 0.95
C TYR A 73 -15.31 1.40 1.98
N SER A 74 -14.20 0.96 2.57
CA SER A 74 -13.30 1.83 3.34
C SER A 74 -12.31 2.51 2.41
N ALA A 75 -11.76 3.65 2.82
CA ALA A 75 -10.72 4.35 2.08
C ALA A 75 -9.85 5.22 3.01
N THR A 76 -8.63 5.53 2.55
CA THR A 76 -7.68 6.38 3.28
C THR A 76 -7.33 7.65 2.49
N PRO A 77 -8.30 8.60 2.32
CA PRO A 77 -8.11 9.80 1.53
C PRO A 77 -7.17 10.81 2.18
N GLU A 78 -6.67 11.74 1.36
CA GLU A 78 -6.02 12.97 1.86
C GLU A 78 -7.01 13.80 2.69
N TRP A 79 -6.49 14.62 3.62
CA TRP A 79 -7.30 15.53 4.46
C TRP A 79 -8.08 16.59 3.65
N THR A 80 -7.75 16.79 2.38
CA THR A 80 -8.37 17.76 1.47
C THR A 80 -8.49 17.18 0.07
N ASP A 81 -9.59 17.43 -0.59
CA ASP A 81 -9.84 17.08 -1.99
C ASP A 81 -9.35 18.12 -3.00
N LYS A 82 -8.75 19.22 -2.52
CA LYS A 82 -8.31 20.35 -3.35
C LYS A 82 -7.38 19.94 -4.49
N PHE A 83 -6.52 18.94 -4.25
CA PHE A 83 -5.54 18.45 -5.21
C PHE A 83 -5.90 17.06 -5.76
N GLY A 84 -7.01 16.50 -5.34
CA GLY A 84 -7.47 15.16 -5.62
C GLY A 84 -7.84 14.41 -4.33
N LEU A 85 -8.60 13.31 -4.46
CA LEU A 85 -9.04 12.51 -3.32
C LEU A 85 -7.91 11.63 -2.77
N PHE A 86 -7.15 10.99 -3.64
CA PHE A 86 -6.08 10.05 -3.27
C PHE A 86 -6.53 9.07 -2.19
N GLU A 87 -7.56 8.26 -2.50
CA GLU A 87 -8.15 7.31 -1.53
C GLU A 87 -7.26 6.11 -1.21
N GLU A 88 -6.15 5.97 -1.89
CA GLU A 88 -5.00 5.09 -1.69
C GLU A 88 -5.32 3.60 -1.56
N ASP A 89 -6.23 3.20 -0.67
CA ASP A 89 -6.52 1.82 -0.34
C ASP A 89 -7.94 1.63 0.18
N GLY A 90 -8.37 0.37 0.27
CA GLY A 90 -9.60 0.01 0.96
C GLY A 90 -10.04 -1.42 0.71
N ILE A 91 -11.12 -1.79 1.40
CA ILE A 91 -11.81 -3.07 1.25
C ILE A 91 -13.30 -2.79 1.03
N ASN A 92 -13.91 -3.41 0.03
CA ASN A 92 -15.32 -3.24 -0.27
C ASN A 92 -16.21 -4.31 0.40
N GLU A 93 -17.53 -4.17 0.29
CA GLU A 93 -18.52 -5.06 0.92
C GLU A 93 -18.53 -6.50 0.38
N TYR A 94 -17.83 -6.77 -0.71
CA TYR A 94 -17.62 -8.11 -1.24
C TYR A 94 -16.33 -8.75 -0.71
N GLY A 95 -15.58 -8.06 0.14
CA GLY A 95 -14.30 -8.52 0.66
C GLY A 95 -13.19 -8.46 -0.39
N VAL A 96 -13.27 -7.52 -1.31
CA VAL A 96 -12.20 -7.24 -2.25
C VAL A 96 -11.37 -6.08 -1.72
N ALA A 97 -10.08 -6.27 -1.64
CA ALA A 97 -9.11 -5.24 -1.28
C ALA A 97 -8.43 -4.67 -2.53
N MET A 98 -8.16 -3.37 -2.51
CA MET A 98 -7.38 -2.66 -3.51
C MET A 98 -6.44 -1.67 -2.85
N SER A 99 -5.22 -1.55 -3.37
CA SER A 99 -4.26 -0.51 -3.03
C SER A 99 -3.67 0.06 -4.31
N ALA A 100 -3.79 1.34 -4.50
CA ALA A 100 -3.20 2.10 -5.60
C ALA A 100 -2.42 3.28 -5.00
N THR A 101 -1.21 3.55 -5.36
CA THR A 101 -0.42 2.90 -6.41
C THR A 101 1.04 2.78 -6.01
N GLU A 102 1.74 1.85 -6.60
CA GLU A 102 3.20 1.84 -6.58
C GLU A 102 3.67 2.59 -7.82
N SER A 103 4.10 3.83 -7.71
CA SER A 103 4.54 4.61 -8.86
C SER A 103 5.80 4.01 -9.47
N ALA A 104 5.76 3.74 -10.77
CA ALA A 104 6.85 3.16 -11.54
C ALA A 104 7.25 4.07 -12.71
N TYR A 105 8.23 3.65 -13.48
CA TYR A 105 8.73 4.43 -14.62
C TYR A 105 8.87 3.55 -15.85
N SER A 106 8.38 4.08 -16.98
CA SER A 106 8.55 3.45 -18.29
C SER A 106 9.66 4.13 -19.08
N ASN A 107 10.31 3.36 -19.95
CA ASN A 107 11.42 3.87 -20.73
C ASN A 107 10.95 4.79 -21.88
N PRO A 108 11.85 5.72 -22.36
CA PRO A 108 11.48 6.70 -23.37
C PRO A 108 11.08 6.11 -24.73
N ARG A 109 11.55 4.91 -25.08
CA ARG A 109 11.18 4.27 -26.38
C ARG A 109 9.72 3.87 -26.41
N VAL A 110 9.26 3.26 -25.32
CA VAL A 110 7.87 2.84 -25.17
C VAL A 110 6.96 4.07 -25.11
N LEU A 111 7.32 5.07 -24.28
CA LEU A 111 6.55 6.32 -24.17
C LEU A 111 6.59 7.18 -25.44
N GLY A 112 7.58 6.99 -26.30
CA GLY A 112 7.61 7.61 -27.62
C GLY A 112 6.61 7.00 -28.62
N ALA A 113 6.25 5.73 -28.43
CA ALA A 113 5.30 5.02 -29.28
C ALA A 113 3.85 5.07 -28.75
N ASP A 114 3.67 5.04 -27.41
CA ASP A 114 2.39 5.19 -26.72
C ASP A 114 2.56 6.11 -25.52
N PRO A 115 2.49 7.45 -25.72
CA PRO A 115 2.71 8.42 -24.68
C PRO A 115 1.62 8.41 -23.60
N LEU A 116 2.00 8.77 -22.35
CA LEU A 116 1.07 9.01 -21.27
C LEU A 116 0.03 10.07 -21.68
N VAL A 117 -1.20 9.89 -21.23
CA VAL A 117 -2.35 10.74 -21.57
C VAL A 117 -2.58 11.74 -20.46
N GLU A 118 -2.44 13.04 -20.73
CA GLU A 118 -2.49 14.10 -19.71
C GLU A 118 -3.75 14.04 -18.82
N ASN A 119 -4.92 13.80 -19.43
CA ASN A 119 -6.20 13.63 -18.73
C ASN A 119 -6.61 12.15 -18.63
N GLY A 120 -5.66 11.22 -18.66
CA GLY A 120 -5.85 9.81 -18.40
C GLY A 120 -6.07 9.54 -16.92
N ILE A 121 -6.42 8.29 -16.56
CA ILE A 121 -6.55 7.93 -15.15
C ILE A 121 -5.21 8.09 -14.42
N SER A 122 -5.24 8.66 -13.22
CA SER A 122 -4.10 8.79 -12.31
C SER A 122 -4.34 8.04 -11.01
N GLU A 123 -3.30 7.91 -10.19
CA GLU A 123 -3.35 7.38 -8.82
C GLU A 123 -4.54 7.92 -8.03
N GLU A 124 -4.74 9.24 -8.09
CA GLU A 124 -5.82 9.94 -7.40
C GLU A 124 -7.19 9.30 -7.58
N ALA A 125 -7.48 8.80 -8.79
CA ALA A 125 -8.81 8.33 -9.16
C ALA A 125 -9.00 6.81 -9.01
N MET A 126 -7.91 6.03 -8.98
CA MET A 126 -7.98 4.57 -9.21
C MET A 126 -8.87 3.85 -8.19
N VAL A 127 -8.68 4.07 -6.90
CA VAL A 127 -9.49 3.40 -5.87
C VAL A 127 -10.95 3.82 -5.99
N THR A 128 -11.21 5.12 -6.08
CA THR A 128 -12.57 5.71 -6.17
C THR A 128 -13.39 5.18 -7.34
N VAL A 129 -12.76 4.97 -8.52
CA VAL A 129 -13.50 4.56 -9.72
C VAL A 129 -13.48 3.05 -9.98
N VAL A 130 -12.68 2.27 -9.22
CA VAL A 130 -12.56 0.83 -9.40
C VAL A 130 -13.14 0.06 -8.23
N LEU A 131 -12.64 0.25 -7.00
CA LEU A 131 -12.97 -0.57 -5.84
C LEU A 131 -14.47 -0.68 -5.54
N PRO A 132 -15.26 0.40 -5.60
CA PRO A 132 -16.70 0.35 -5.30
C PRO A 132 -17.55 -0.33 -6.37
N TYR A 133 -16.96 -0.87 -7.42
CA TYR A 133 -17.68 -1.38 -8.60
C TYR A 133 -17.22 -2.78 -9.02
N ILE A 134 -16.53 -3.49 -8.13
CA ILE A 134 -15.97 -4.84 -8.39
C ILE A 134 -16.37 -5.82 -7.30
N LYS A 135 -16.42 -7.11 -7.64
CA LYS A 135 -16.81 -8.21 -6.73
C LYS A 135 -15.71 -9.26 -6.55
N SER A 136 -14.60 -9.12 -7.28
CA SER A 136 -13.42 -9.97 -7.14
C SER A 136 -12.16 -9.19 -7.53
N ALA A 137 -11.00 -9.69 -7.13
CA ALA A 137 -9.70 -9.13 -7.49
C ALA A 137 -9.51 -9.13 -9.02
N ARG A 138 -9.90 -10.22 -9.69
CA ARG A 138 -9.84 -10.36 -11.15
C ARG A 138 -10.74 -9.35 -11.87
N GLU A 139 -11.95 -9.06 -11.36
CA GLU A 139 -12.80 -7.99 -11.89
C GLU A 139 -12.12 -6.62 -11.74
N GLY A 140 -11.36 -6.40 -10.66
CA GLY A 140 -10.57 -5.19 -10.44
C GLY A 140 -9.54 -4.97 -11.53
N VAL A 141 -8.74 -6.00 -11.83
CA VAL A 141 -7.79 -6.00 -12.94
C VAL A 141 -8.48 -5.70 -14.27
N ALA A 142 -9.58 -6.41 -14.58
CA ALA A 142 -10.32 -6.24 -15.84
C ALA A 142 -10.92 -4.82 -15.97
N ARG A 143 -11.48 -4.28 -14.88
CA ARG A 143 -12.08 -2.95 -14.86
C ARG A 143 -11.03 -1.86 -15.07
N LEU A 144 -9.94 -1.88 -14.27
CA LEU A 144 -8.86 -0.91 -14.43
C LEU A 144 -8.23 -0.99 -15.82
N GLY A 145 -7.94 -2.20 -16.30
CA GLY A 145 -7.42 -2.42 -17.64
C GLY A 145 -8.30 -1.83 -18.73
N SER A 146 -9.62 -2.04 -18.66
CA SER A 146 -10.59 -1.47 -19.62
C SER A 146 -10.64 0.07 -19.55
N ILE A 147 -10.45 0.66 -18.39
CA ILE A 147 -10.39 2.12 -18.22
C ILE A 147 -9.13 2.65 -18.91
N ILE A 148 -7.96 2.05 -18.64
CA ILE A 148 -6.70 2.45 -19.27
C ILE A 148 -6.73 2.28 -20.79
N GLU A 149 -7.26 1.15 -21.29
CA GLU A 149 -7.40 0.93 -22.74
C GLU A 149 -8.27 1.99 -23.42
N LYS A 150 -9.26 2.53 -22.71
CA LYS A 150 -10.23 3.47 -23.28
C LYS A 150 -9.84 4.93 -23.11
N TYR A 151 -9.31 5.30 -21.95
CA TYR A 151 -9.09 6.69 -21.56
C TYR A 151 -7.60 7.04 -21.46
N GLY A 152 -6.74 6.03 -21.45
CA GLY A 152 -5.32 6.18 -21.15
C GLY A 152 -5.02 6.38 -19.66
N THR A 153 -3.73 6.34 -19.33
CA THR A 153 -3.21 6.69 -18.01
C THR A 153 -2.25 7.87 -18.10
N SER A 154 -2.25 8.75 -17.10
CA SER A 154 -1.35 9.91 -17.04
C SER A 154 0.02 9.59 -16.44
N GLU A 155 0.19 8.40 -15.87
CA GLU A 155 1.41 7.97 -15.19
C GLU A 155 1.56 6.46 -15.23
N THR A 156 2.75 5.96 -14.95
CA THR A 156 3.04 4.52 -14.85
C THR A 156 2.89 4.08 -13.40
N ASN A 157 2.05 3.09 -13.16
CA ASN A 157 1.66 2.66 -11.82
C ASN A 157 1.62 1.13 -11.69
N GLY A 158 1.90 0.65 -10.45
CA GLY A 158 1.58 -0.68 -9.99
C GLY A 158 0.36 -0.64 -9.07
N VAL A 159 -0.62 -1.50 -9.26
CA VAL A 159 -1.86 -1.57 -8.48
C VAL A 159 -2.07 -2.97 -7.94
N LEU A 160 -2.45 -3.05 -6.67
CA LEU A 160 -2.61 -4.29 -5.95
C LEU A 160 -4.10 -4.60 -5.76
N PHE A 161 -4.47 -5.86 -6.02
CA PHE A 161 -5.82 -6.37 -5.76
C PHE A 161 -5.74 -7.69 -5.00
N SER A 162 -6.66 -7.91 -4.06
CA SER A 162 -6.85 -9.24 -3.47
C SER A 162 -8.31 -9.47 -3.08
N ASP A 163 -8.68 -10.72 -3.06
CA ASP A 163 -9.91 -11.23 -2.47
C ASP A 163 -9.60 -12.53 -1.68
N GLU A 164 -10.61 -13.29 -1.29
CA GLU A 164 -10.43 -14.53 -0.54
C GLU A 164 -9.59 -15.58 -1.29
N ASP A 165 -9.58 -15.53 -2.62
CA ASP A 165 -9.03 -16.58 -3.47
C ASP A 165 -7.75 -16.18 -4.20
N GLU A 166 -7.64 -14.92 -4.63
CA GLU A 166 -6.57 -14.46 -5.51
C GLU A 166 -5.91 -13.18 -5.03
N VAL A 167 -4.62 -13.05 -5.34
CA VAL A 167 -3.83 -11.82 -5.20
C VAL A 167 -3.27 -11.46 -6.57
N TRP A 168 -3.47 -10.23 -7.01
CA TRP A 168 -3.05 -9.74 -8.31
C TRP A 168 -2.22 -8.48 -8.19
N TYR A 169 -1.16 -8.41 -8.99
CA TYR A 169 -0.39 -7.20 -9.20
C TYR A 169 -0.54 -6.74 -10.65
N PHE A 170 -0.94 -5.50 -10.83
CA PHE A 170 -1.21 -4.86 -12.12
C PHE A 170 -0.17 -3.76 -12.36
N GLU A 171 0.39 -3.68 -13.57
CA GLU A 171 1.29 -2.60 -13.98
C GLU A 171 0.83 -1.96 -15.28
N SER A 172 0.69 -0.62 -15.29
CA SER A 172 0.60 0.15 -16.53
C SER A 172 2.02 0.39 -17.08
N GLY A 173 2.24 0.11 -18.36
CA GLY A 173 3.56 0.22 -19.00
C GLY A 173 3.69 1.41 -19.95
N SER A 174 2.57 1.97 -20.39
CA SER A 174 2.51 3.11 -21.31
C SER A 174 1.13 3.76 -21.23
N GLY A 175 0.81 4.68 -22.12
CA GLY A 175 -0.48 5.37 -22.14
C GLY A 175 -1.69 4.45 -22.13
N HIS A 176 -1.63 3.29 -22.82
CA HIS A 176 -2.77 2.39 -22.96
C HIS A 176 -2.44 0.91 -22.74
N HIS A 177 -1.16 0.54 -22.54
CA HIS A 177 -0.76 -0.84 -22.38
C HIS A 177 -0.42 -1.19 -20.95
N TRP A 178 -0.86 -2.37 -20.51
CA TRP A 178 -0.74 -2.88 -19.16
C TRP A 178 -0.61 -4.41 -19.14
N VAL A 179 -0.05 -4.92 -18.05
CA VAL A 179 0.01 -6.34 -17.72
C VAL A 179 -0.35 -6.51 -16.25
N ALA A 180 -1.02 -7.60 -15.90
CA ALA A 180 -1.23 -8.02 -14.52
C ALA A 180 -0.83 -9.49 -14.36
N GLN A 181 -0.27 -9.82 -13.20
CA GLN A 181 0.15 -11.16 -12.84
C GLN A 181 -0.43 -11.56 -11.49
N ARG A 182 -0.98 -12.77 -11.44
CA ARG A 182 -1.43 -13.39 -10.19
C ARG A 182 -0.22 -13.82 -9.35
N ILE A 183 -0.27 -13.53 -8.05
CA ILE A 183 0.70 -14.05 -7.09
C ILE A 183 0.24 -15.47 -6.68
N PRO A 184 1.05 -16.51 -6.90
CA PRO A 184 0.68 -17.86 -6.48
C PRO A 184 0.41 -17.97 -4.98
N ASP A 185 -0.47 -18.88 -4.61
CA ASP A 185 -0.95 -19.01 -3.22
C ASP A 185 0.15 -19.16 -2.17
N ASP A 186 1.26 -19.86 -2.50
CA ASP A 186 2.38 -20.14 -1.59
C ASP A 186 3.57 -19.19 -1.77
N CYS A 187 3.33 -18.06 -2.49
CA CYS A 187 4.35 -17.07 -2.84
C CYS A 187 4.02 -15.69 -2.27
N TYR A 188 5.03 -14.83 -2.35
CA TYR A 188 4.92 -13.39 -2.07
C TYR A 188 5.69 -12.59 -3.13
N ALA A 189 5.39 -11.30 -3.18
CA ALA A 189 6.16 -10.31 -3.94
C ALA A 189 6.43 -9.08 -3.07
N VAL A 190 7.61 -8.47 -3.27
CA VAL A 190 7.96 -7.16 -2.73
C VAL A 190 8.25 -6.26 -3.91
N VAL A 191 7.61 -5.10 -3.95
CA VAL A 191 7.66 -4.18 -5.08
C VAL A 191 8.10 -2.80 -4.61
N ALA A 192 8.82 -2.11 -5.47
CA ALA A 192 9.29 -0.74 -5.29
C ALA A 192 9.05 0.07 -6.57
N ASN A 193 9.51 1.32 -6.64
CA ASN A 193 9.20 2.26 -7.73
C ASN A 193 9.89 1.91 -9.07
N GLN A 194 9.68 0.71 -9.53
CA GLN A 194 10.11 0.19 -10.84
C GLN A 194 9.11 -0.86 -11.32
N LEU A 195 8.98 -1.06 -12.63
CA LEU A 195 8.21 -2.19 -13.15
C LEU A 195 8.82 -3.50 -12.65
N ALA A 196 7.99 -4.39 -12.12
CA ALA A 196 8.42 -5.60 -11.42
C ALA A 196 8.08 -6.89 -12.17
N ILE A 197 6.97 -6.92 -12.93
CA ILE A 197 6.53 -8.09 -13.70
C ILE A 197 7.60 -8.43 -14.75
N GLN A 198 8.15 -9.63 -14.65
CA GLN A 198 9.20 -10.11 -15.53
C GLN A 198 8.60 -10.91 -16.70
N LYS A 199 8.86 -12.21 -16.78
CA LYS A 199 8.35 -13.06 -17.85
C LYS A 199 6.83 -13.15 -17.79
N VAL A 200 6.18 -12.92 -18.94
CA VAL A 200 4.73 -13.02 -19.13
C VAL A 200 4.44 -14.24 -19.99
N ASP A 201 3.61 -15.13 -19.49
CA ASP A 201 3.07 -16.24 -20.28
C ASP A 201 1.75 -15.79 -20.92
N LEU A 202 1.78 -15.55 -22.23
CA LEU A 202 0.64 -15.04 -22.98
C LEU A 202 -0.46 -16.10 -23.20
N ASP A 203 -0.15 -17.37 -22.95
CA ASP A 203 -1.07 -18.50 -23.10
C ASP A 203 -1.67 -18.98 -21.78
N ASP A 204 -1.30 -18.32 -20.65
CA ASP A 204 -1.81 -18.63 -19.30
C ASP A 204 -2.77 -17.54 -18.76
N PRO A 205 -4.05 -17.55 -19.16
CA PRO A 205 -5.04 -16.55 -18.71
C PRO A 205 -5.43 -16.70 -17.23
N ASP A 206 -5.07 -17.80 -16.59
CA ASP A 206 -5.32 -18.01 -15.17
C ASP A 206 -4.39 -17.19 -14.31
N ASN A 207 -3.16 -16.93 -14.77
CA ASN A 207 -2.14 -16.22 -14.04
C ASN A 207 -1.73 -14.87 -14.66
N PHE A 208 -2.12 -14.61 -15.92
CA PHE A 208 -1.80 -13.35 -16.60
C PHE A 208 -3.02 -12.72 -17.28
N MET A 209 -3.11 -11.42 -17.14
CA MET A 209 -4.04 -10.57 -17.89
C MET A 209 -3.25 -9.41 -18.50
N TYR A 210 -3.64 -8.95 -19.69
CA TYR A 210 -2.92 -7.89 -20.38
C TYR A 210 -3.81 -7.13 -21.37
N SER A 211 -3.38 -5.92 -21.74
CA SER A 211 -4.12 -5.06 -22.66
C SER A 211 -4.22 -5.66 -24.06
N LYS A 212 -5.36 -5.42 -24.71
CA LYS A 212 -5.54 -5.81 -26.11
C LYS A 212 -4.50 -5.15 -26.99
N GLY A 213 -3.88 -5.96 -27.86
CA GLY A 213 -2.92 -5.46 -28.83
C GLY A 213 -1.51 -5.22 -28.29
N ILE A 214 -1.20 -5.52 -27.01
CA ILE A 214 0.17 -5.34 -26.46
C ILE A 214 1.21 -6.10 -27.29
N VAL A 215 0.93 -7.34 -27.69
CA VAL A 215 1.82 -8.16 -28.55
C VAL A 215 2.07 -7.48 -29.87
N GLN A 216 1.00 -7.00 -30.53
CA GLN A 216 1.12 -6.29 -31.81
C GLN A 216 1.88 -4.95 -31.64
N PHE A 217 1.63 -4.21 -30.56
CA PHE A 217 2.32 -2.98 -30.23
C PHE A 217 3.83 -3.21 -30.09
N VAL A 218 4.22 -4.20 -29.28
CA VAL A 218 5.62 -4.55 -29.04
C VAL A 218 6.31 -5.00 -30.32
N TYR A 219 5.65 -5.86 -31.13
CA TYR A 219 6.18 -6.35 -32.39
C TYR A 219 6.36 -5.25 -33.44
N GLN A 220 5.34 -4.40 -33.65
CA GLN A 220 5.37 -3.32 -34.64
C GLN A 220 6.40 -2.25 -34.35
N ASN A 221 6.69 -2.02 -33.07
CA ASN A 221 7.69 -1.05 -32.63
C ASN A 221 9.09 -1.67 -32.43
N HIS A 222 9.26 -2.96 -32.75
CA HIS A 222 10.54 -3.68 -32.65
C HIS A 222 11.13 -3.66 -31.23
N PHE A 223 10.29 -3.71 -30.19
CA PHE A 223 10.73 -3.72 -28.81
C PHE A 223 11.14 -5.11 -28.34
N GLU A 224 10.51 -6.15 -28.89
CA GLU A 224 10.83 -7.56 -28.65
C GLU A 224 10.50 -8.38 -29.91
N VAL A 225 11.22 -9.48 -30.11
CA VAL A 225 11.01 -10.42 -31.22
C VAL A 225 10.81 -11.87 -30.74
N ASP A 226 11.19 -12.15 -29.50
CA ASP A 226 11.04 -13.46 -28.84
C ASP A 226 9.91 -13.43 -27.82
N PHE A 227 8.68 -13.70 -28.28
CA PHE A 227 7.48 -13.70 -27.43
C PHE A 227 7.38 -14.91 -26.51
N ASP A 228 8.17 -15.99 -26.73
CA ASP A 228 8.26 -17.12 -25.80
C ASP A 228 8.99 -16.70 -24.50
N ASN A 229 9.79 -15.62 -24.58
CA ASN A 229 10.51 -15.03 -23.46
C ASN A 229 10.13 -13.55 -23.23
N PHE A 230 8.90 -13.15 -23.61
CA PHE A 230 8.44 -11.79 -23.40
C PHE A 230 8.57 -11.39 -21.94
N ASN A 231 9.43 -10.41 -21.66
CA ASN A 231 9.69 -9.86 -20.33
C ASN A 231 9.20 -8.42 -20.27
N PHE A 232 8.11 -8.20 -19.52
CA PHE A 232 7.46 -6.89 -19.47
C PHE A 232 8.37 -5.80 -18.91
N ARG A 233 9.06 -6.08 -17.80
CA ARG A 233 10.02 -5.14 -17.20
C ARG A 233 11.14 -4.77 -18.18
N ASN A 234 11.70 -5.74 -18.90
CA ASN A 234 12.80 -5.46 -19.84
C ASN A 234 12.35 -4.61 -21.04
N VAL A 235 11.12 -4.81 -21.51
CA VAL A 235 10.57 -4.06 -22.64
C VAL A 235 10.09 -2.68 -22.26
N PHE A 236 9.37 -2.55 -21.14
CA PHE A 236 8.67 -1.31 -20.76
C PHE A 236 9.41 -0.50 -19.69
N GLY A 237 10.12 -1.15 -18.77
CA GLY A 237 10.73 -0.51 -17.61
C GLY A 237 11.97 0.32 -17.90
N THR A 238 12.37 1.09 -16.92
CA THR A 238 13.68 1.75 -16.86
C THR A 238 14.73 0.78 -16.31
N HIS A 239 16.00 1.02 -16.70
CA HIS A 239 17.20 0.33 -16.22
C HIS A 239 18.27 1.38 -15.94
N GLU A 240 17.95 2.32 -15.06
CA GLU A 240 18.82 3.43 -14.71
C GLU A 240 19.53 3.15 -13.39
N TYR A 241 20.71 3.72 -13.20
CA TYR A 241 21.43 3.62 -11.92
C TYR A 241 20.60 4.10 -10.71
N SER A 242 19.66 5.01 -10.93
CA SER A 242 18.69 5.40 -9.90
C SER A 242 17.84 4.23 -9.41
N ASP A 243 17.51 3.27 -10.28
CA ASP A 243 16.70 2.09 -9.91
C ASP A 243 17.50 1.17 -8.98
N GLU A 244 18.81 1.03 -9.22
CA GLU A 244 19.72 0.19 -8.43
C GLU A 244 19.90 0.66 -6.98
N ILE A 245 19.83 1.99 -6.72
CA ILE A 245 20.05 2.56 -5.38
C ILE A 245 18.75 2.97 -4.67
N TYR A 246 17.68 3.18 -5.43
CA TYR A 246 16.40 3.70 -4.91
C TYR A 246 15.35 2.60 -4.75
N SER A 247 15.17 1.74 -5.75
CA SER A 247 14.10 0.74 -5.81
C SER A 247 14.57 -0.65 -5.43
N THR A 248 15.58 -1.17 -6.10
CA THR A 248 16.10 -2.53 -5.96
C THR A 248 16.49 -2.91 -4.52
N PRO A 249 17.14 -2.04 -3.71
CA PRO A 249 17.50 -2.38 -2.33
C PRO A 249 16.31 -2.67 -1.41
N ARG A 250 15.16 -2.06 -1.68
CA ARG A 250 13.92 -2.33 -0.92
C ARG A 250 13.38 -3.72 -1.22
N VAL A 251 13.41 -4.14 -2.47
CA VAL A 251 13.06 -5.50 -2.90
C VAL A 251 14.01 -6.51 -2.28
N TRP A 252 15.32 -6.26 -2.39
CA TRP A 252 16.35 -7.08 -1.77
C TRP A 252 16.12 -7.28 -0.27
N TYR A 253 15.89 -6.19 0.48
CA TYR A 253 15.72 -6.29 1.92
C TYR A 253 14.47 -7.09 2.31
N GLY A 254 13.35 -6.84 1.61
CA GLY A 254 12.13 -7.61 1.83
C GLY A 254 12.34 -9.11 1.56
N GLN A 255 12.98 -9.47 0.45
CA GLN A 255 13.29 -10.87 0.12
C GLN A 255 14.28 -11.49 1.11
N LYS A 256 15.32 -10.75 1.51
CA LYS A 256 16.27 -11.17 2.55
C LYS A 256 15.55 -11.54 3.85
N TYR A 257 14.61 -10.74 4.29
CA TYR A 257 13.87 -10.99 5.53
C TYR A 257 12.85 -12.13 5.39
N LEU A 258 12.02 -12.09 4.34
CA LEU A 258 10.90 -13.03 4.17
C LEU A 258 11.33 -14.42 3.70
N SER A 259 12.45 -14.55 2.97
CA SER A 259 13.01 -15.83 2.49
C SER A 259 14.29 -16.24 3.19
N GLY A 260 14.93 -15.38 3.97
CA GLY A 260 16.21 -15.67 4.63
C GLY A 260 17.41 -15.69 3.68
N ASP A 261 17.29 -15.13 2.48
CA ASP A 261 18.38 -15.06 1.50
C ASP A 261 19.41 -14.00 1.89
N ASN A 262 20.64 -14.43 2.13
CA ASN A 262 21.73 -13.54 2.51
C ASN A 262 22.72 -13.24 1.39
N ASP A 263 22.67 -13.97 0.27
CA ASP A 263 23.68 -13.93 -0.78
C ASP A 263 23.30 -13.06 -2.00
N GLN A 264 22.11 -12.40 -1.96
CA GLN A 264 21.68 -11.52 -3.04
C GLN A 264 22.40 -10.16 -2.96
N ASP A 265 22.77 -9.63 -4.13
CA ASP A 265 23.27 -8.25 -4.25
C ASP A 265 22.09 -7.27 -4.11
N PRO A 266 22.14 -6.27 -3.19
CA PRO A 266 21.09 -5.29 -3.02
C PRO A 266 20.82 -4.41 -4.26
N MET A 267 21.76 -4.35 -5.20
CA MET A 267 21.65 -3.58 -6.43
C MET A 267 21.36 -4.43 -7.67
N SER A 268 21.14 -5.74 -7.51
CA SER A 268 20.91 -6.64 -8.64
C SER A 268 19.58 -6.40 -9.32
N GLU A 269 19.58 -6.17 -10.62
CA GLU A 269 18.38 -6.15 -11.46
C GLU A 269 17.75 -7.54 -11.67
N GLU A 270 18.48 -8.60 -11.33
CA GLU A 270 18.05 -10.00 -11.45
C GLU A 270 17.22 -10.50 -10.25
N LEU A 271 16.87 -9.63 -9.30
CA LEU A 271 15.98 -10.02 -8.22
C LEU A 271 14.63 -10.48 -8.78
N PRO A 272 14.14 -11.68 -8.43
CA PRO A 272 12.88 -12.18 -8.97
C PRO A 272 11.70 -11.38 -8.42
N PHE A 273 10.68 -11.16 -9.27
CA PHE A 273 9.45 -10.49 -8.85
C PHE A 273 8.69 -11.31 -7.80
N ILE A 274 8.46 -12.60 -8.07
CA ILE A 274 7.72 -13.51 -7.20
C ILE A 274 8.69 -14.47 -6.51
N ARG A 275 8.52 -14.65 -5.20
CA ARG A 275 9.30 -15.57 -4.38
C ARG A 275 8.39 -16.52 -3.63
N LYS A 276 8.84 -17.76 -3.48
CA LYS A 276 8.23 -18.71 -2.58
C LYS A 276 8.67 -18.41 -1.15
N ALA A 277 7.73 -18.31 -0.23
CA ALA A 277 8.04 -18.18 1.19
C ALA A 277 8.65 -19.50 1.70
N ASN A 278 9.74 -19.43 2.48
CA ASN A 278 10.38 -20.61 3.08
C ASN A 278 9.79 -20.98 4.45
N ARG A 279 8.91 -20.15 4.97
CA ARG A 279 8.14 -20.34 6.20
C ARG A 279 6.77 -19.68 6.05
N LEU A 280 5.83 -20.01 6.91
CA LEU A 280 4.58 -19.26 6.99
C LEU A 280 4.86 -17.86 7.53
N LEU A 281 4.25 -16.87 6.89
CA LEU A 281 4.36 -15.46 7.23
C LEU A 281 3.24 -15.04 8.17
N HIS A 282 3.48 -14.02 8.97
CA HIS A 282 2.53 -13.40 9.86
C HIS A 282 2.40 -11.90 9.54
N LEU A 283 1.36 -11.25 10.02
CA LEU A 283 1.19 -9.79 9.86
C LEU A 283 2.40 -9.01 10.37
N ASP A 284 3.00 -9.47 11.47
CA ASP A 284 4.20 -8.84 12.05
C ASP A 284 5.41 -8.87 11.09
N ASP A 285 5.51 -9.88 10.22
CA ASP A 285 6.57 -9.96 9.20
C ASP A 285 6.39 -8.87 8.15
N ILE A 286 5.14 -8.65 7.73
CA ILE A 286 4.79 -7.61 6.76
C ILE A 286 5.03 -6.23 7.36
N ALA A 287 4.54 -6.00 8.58
CA ALA A 287 4.75 -4.77 9.33
C ALA A 287 6.24 -4.48 9.55
N TYR A 288 7.04 -5.51 9.85
CA TYR A 288 8.49 -5.38 10.03
C TYR A 288 9.19 -4.91 8.74
N VAL A 289 8.84 -5.49 7.60
CA VAL A 289 9.44 -5.07 6.31
C VAL A 289 9.03 -3.64 5.96
N LEU A 290 7.73 -3.30 6.07
CA LEU A 290 7.24 -1.95 5.78
C LEU A 290 7.81 -0.89 6.74
N GLY A 291 8.07 -1.25 8.01
CA GLY A 291 8.73 -0.39 9.00
C GLY A 291 10.26 -0.37 8.91
N SER A 292 10.86 -0.97 7.86
CA SER A 292 12.31 -1.14 7.79
C SER A 292 13.05 0.13 7.39
N HIS A 293 14.21 0.31 8.04
CA HIS A 293 15.26 1.26 7.67
C HIS A 293 16.59 0.54 7.37
N TYR A 294 16.52 -0.73 6.93
CA TYR A 294 17.67 -1.64 6.70
C TYR A 294 18.41 -2.03 7.98
N GLN A 295 17.71 -2.06 9.12
CA GLN A 295 18.28 -2.46 10.41
C GLN A 295 19.01 -3.80 10.31
N ASN A 296 20.10 -3.94 11.05
CA ASN A 296 21.03 -5.09 11.04
C ASN A 296 21.77 -5.29 9.70
N THR A 297 21.91 -4.25 8.90
CA THR A 297 22.74 -4.23 7.69
C THR A 297 23.71 -3.04 7.71
N PRO A 298 24.76 -3.00 6.87
CA PRO A 298 25.61 -1.82 6.72
C PRO A 298 24.91 -0.58 6.17
N TYR A 299 23.68 -0.72 5.69
CA TYR A 299 22.91 0.34 5.02
C TYR A 299 21.89 1.04 5.93
N ASP A 300 21.91 0.69 7.23
CA ASP A 300 21.03 1.32 8.23
C ASP A 300 21.44 2.79 8.48
N PRO A 301 20.63 3.79 8.08
CA PRO A 301 20.93 5.19 8.27
C PRO A 301 20.84 5.65 9.74
N LEU A 302 20.18 4.88 10.60
CA LEU A 302 20.03 5.18 12.03
C LEU A 302 21.20 4.66 12.87
N ASN A 303 22.12 3.92 12.25
CA ASN A 303 23.38 3.53 12.86
C ASN A 303 24.52 4.42 12.35
N ASN A 304 24.93 5.41 13.14
CA ASN A 304 25.95 6.39 12.76
C ASN A 304 27.34 5.78 12.49
N ASP A 305 27.57 4.52 12.88
CA ASP A 305 28.85 3.83 12.64
C ASP A 305 28.92 3.20 11.22
N ASN A 306 27.79 3.20 10.49
CA ASN A 306 27.72 2.67 9.13
C ASN A 306 28.17 3.71 8.09
N ALA A 307 29.29 3.46 7.43
CA ALA A 307 29.79 4.32 6.34
C ALA A 307 28.80 4.39 5.14
N ASP A 308 28.10 3.28 4.87
CA ASP A 308 27.14 3.13 3.78
C ASP A 308 25.67 3.37 4.22
N GLY A 309 25.43 3.86 5.44
CA GLY A 309 24.09 4.03 5.99
C GLY A 309 23.14 4.92 5.17
N HIS A 310 23.68 5.78 4.30
CA HIS A 310 22.88 6.64 3.42
C HIS A 310 22.98 6.26 1.94
N LYS A 311 23.53 5.08 1.63
CA LYS A 311 23.70 4.64 0.24
C LYS A 311 22.37 4.36 -0.42
N PHE A 312 21.42 3.77 0.30
CA PHE A 312 20.13 3.37 -0.20
C PHE A 312 18.97 4.12 0.47
N ARG A 313 17.91 4.32 -0.28
CA ARG A 313 16.66 4.87 0.24
C ARG A 313 15.97 3.83 1.13
N PRO A 314 15.68 4.11 2.42
CA PRO A 314 15.00 3.16 3.31
C PRO A 314 13.53 2.90 2.89
N ILE A 315 12.95 1.80 3.37
CA ILE A 315 11.54 1.46 3.14
C ILE A 315 10.65 2.45 3.91
N SER A 316 10.83 2.56 5.22
CA SER A 316 10.14 3.55 6.05
C SER A 316 10.94 4.84 6.13
N LEU A 317 10.31 5.96 5.91
CA LEU A 317 10.96 7.29 5.94
C LEU A 317 10.02 8.40 6.39
N ALA A 318 10.59 9.60 6.61
CA ALA A 318 9.85 10.75 7.11
C ALA A 318 8.72 11.23 6.18
N ALA A 319 8.77 10.89 4.90
CA ALA A 319 7.74 11.23 3.91
C ALA A 319 6.59 10.20 3.84
N THR A 320 6.65 9.11 4.61
CA THR A 320 5.52 8.18 4.74
C THR A 320 4.35 8.90 5.39
N GLN A 321 3.22 8.92 4.69
CA GLN A 321 1.98 9.56 5.14
C GLN A 321 1.08 8.57 5.89
N GLU A 322 1.02 7.35 5.40
CA GLU A 322 0.36 6.22 6.02
C GLU A 322 0.99 4.90 5.55
N SER A 323 0.67 3.82 6.24
CA SER A 323 0.95 2.45 5.82
C SER A 323 -0.24 1.57 6.13
N HIS A 324 -0.64 0.76 5.18
CA HIS A 324 -1.76 -0.16 5.34
C HIS A 324 -1.37 -1.60 5.05
N ILE A 325 -2.05 -2.53 5.73
CA ILE A 325 -2.06 -3.96 5.44
C ILE A 325 -3.53 -4.35 5.30
N LEU A 326 -3.94 -4.71 4.09
CA LEU A 326 -5.29 -5.18 3.80
C LEU A 326 -5.29 -6.71 3.84
N GLN A 327 -5.94 -7.25 4.86
CA GLN A 327 -6.02 -8.68 5.13
C GLN A 327 -7.39 -9.20 4.76
N ILE A 328 -7.46 -10.22 3.91
CA ILE A 328 -8.71 -10.93 3.59
C ILE A 328 -8.58 -12.37 4.08
N ARG A 329 -9.36 -12.75 5.08
CA ARG A 329 -9.26 -14.03 5.80
C ARG A 329 -10.19 -15.07 5.19
N SER A 330 -9.61 -16.14 4.66
CA SER A 330 -10.38 -17.24 4.05
C SER A 330 -11.33 -17.92 5.05
N GLY A 331 -12.54 -18.22 4.59
CA GLY A 331 -13.54 -18.95 5.39
C GLY A 331 -14.30 -18.10 6.43
N MET A 332 -13.99 -16.82 6.57
CA MET A 332 -14.76 -15.91 7.42
C MET A 332 -15.96 -15.32 6.65
N PRO A 333 -17.08 -15.02 7.35
CA PRO A 333 -18.21 -14.29 6.73
C PRO A 333 -17.73 -12.98 6.11
N VAL A 334 -18.33 -12.57 4.98
CA VAL A 334 -17.87 -11.42 4.18
C VAL A 334 -17.75 -10.12 4.97
N ASP A 335 -18.67 -9.83 5.89
CA ASP A 335 -18.62 -8.61 6.71
C ASP A 335 -17.54 -8.64 7.82
N VAL A 336 -16.94 -9.81 8.09
CA VAL A 336 -15.92 -10.00 9.13
C VAL A 336 -14.56 -10.35 8.53
N ARG A 337 -14.51 -10.87 7.29
CA ARG A 337 -13.28 -11.42 6.68
C ARG A 337 -12.20 -10.38 6.43
N GLY A 338 -12.58 -9.17 6.06
CA GLY A 338 -11.65 -8.07 5.78
C GLY A 338 -11.24 -7.34 7.05
N ILE A 339 -9.93 -7.10 7.21
CA ILE A 339 -9.40 -6.15 8.20
C ILE A 339 -8.43 -5.22 7.48
N GLN A 340 -8.66 -3.93 7.60
CA GLN A 340 -7.71 -2.88 7.21
C GLN A 340 -6.88 -2.50 8.45
N TRP A 341 -5.61 -2.86 8.45
CA TRP A 341 -4.64 -2.46 9.45
C TRP A 341 -3.97 -1.17 8.98
N LEU A 342 -4.18 -0.08 9.69
CA LEU A 342 -3.72 1.25 9.29
C LEU A 342 -2.76 1.84 10.30
N ALA A 343 -1.57 2.24 9.84
CA ALA A 343 -0.56 2.98 10.59
C ALA A 343 -0.43 4.39 10.01
N MET A 344 -0.82 5.42 10.76
CA MET A 344 -0.73 6.82 10.35
C MET A 344 0.69 7.37 10.52
N GLY A 345 1.21 8.05 9.49
CA GLY A 345 2.55 8.65 9.50
C GLY A 345 3.66 7.63 9.22
N VAL A 346 4.83 7.85 9.80
CA VAL A 346 6.04 7.05 9.54
C VAL A 346 5.88 5.62 10.07
N THR A 347 5.94 4.64 9.20
CA THR A 347 5.64 3.23 9.54
C THR A 347 6.52 2.69 10.66
N ALA A 348 7.83 2.99 10.65
CA ALA A 348 8.76 2.57 11.71
C ALA A 348 8.40 3.13 13.10
N GLN A 349 7.59 4.18 13.16
CA GLN A 349 7.28 4.94 14.37
C GLN A 349 5.81 4.81 14.79
N SER A 350 4.98 4.20 13.94
CA SER A 350 3.53 4.03 14.16
C SER A 350 3.19 2.59 14.51
N SER A 351 1.94 2.36 14.90
CA SER A 351 1.38 1.02 15.11
C SER A 351 0.21 0.80 14.15
N TYR A 352 0.05 -0.42 13.67
CA TYR A 352 -1.08 -0.81 12.84
C TYR A 352 -2.33 -1.02 13.70
N ILE A 353 -3.36 -0.25 13.41
CA ILE A 353 -4.64 -0.27 14.13
C ILE A 353 -5.68 -0.96 13.26
N PRO A 354 -6.35 -2.04 13.74
CA PRO A 354 -7.32 -2.77 12.94
C PRO A 354 -8.63 -1.99 12.80
N PHE A 355 -9.18 -2.05 11.60
CA PHE A 355 -10.49 -1.52 11.25
C PHE A 355 -11.26 -2.54 10.42
N TYR A 356 -12.54 -2.77 10.77
CA TYR A 356 -13.42 -3.66 10.02
C TYR A 356 -14.24 -2.85 9.00
N PRO A 357 -14.08 -3.09 7.68
CA PRO A 357 -14.73 -2.29 6.64
C PRO A 357 -16.27 -2.39 6.60
N ALA A 358 -16.85 -3.35 7.33
CA ALA A 358 -18.30 -3.42 7.55
C ALA A 358 -18.82 -2.42 8.59
N ALA A 359 -17.95 -1.76 9.35
CA ALA A 359 -18.30 -0.63 10.22
C ALA A 359 -18.93 0.51 9.42
N THR A 360 -19.72 1.33 10.08
CA THR A 360 -20.43 2.48 9.46
C THR A 360 -19.74 3.80 9.72
N ASP A 361 -18.81 3.84 10.67
CA ASP A 361 -18.09 5.04 11.08
C ASP A 361 -16.71 4.71 11.66
N VAL A 362 -15.87 5.72 11.82
CA VAL A 362 -14.53 5.67 12.39
C VAL A 362 -14.42 6.64 13.56
N HIS A 363 -13.38 6.45 14.38
CA HIS A 363 -13.10 7.38 15.49
C HIS A 363 -12.93 8.83 14.97
N PRO A 364 -13.50 9.84 15.64
CA PRO A 364 -13.46 11.24 15.17
C PRO A 364 -12.05 11.76 14.86
N ALA A 365 -11.03 11.35 15.61
CA ALA A 365 -9.65 11.76 15.39
C ALA A 365 -9.08 11.29 14.03
N TYR A 366 -9.63 10.23 13.43
CA TYR A 366 -9.23 9.75 12.10
C TYR A 366 -9.88 10.51 10.94
N LYS A 367 -10.78 11.47 11.25
CA LYS A 367 -11.43 12.36 10.29
C LYS A 367 -10.92 13.79 10.37
N VAL A 368 -9.97 14.06 11.25
CA VAL A 368 -9.44 15.40 11.52
C VAL A 368 -7.99 15.48 11.07
N GLY A 369 -7.66 16.54 10.39
CA GLY A 369 -6.30 16.81 9.94
C GLY A 369 -6.24 18.04 9.04
N GLY A 370 -5.06 18.61 8.89
CA GLY A 370 -4.79 19.80 8.11
C GLY A 370 -3.29 20.06 7.98
N GLU A 371 -2.90 21.13 7.33
CA GLU A 371 -1.49 21.50 7.11
C GLU A 371 -0.71 21.78 8.42
N THR A 372 -1.42 22.03 9.51
CA THR A 372 -0.82 22.39 10.81
C THR A 372 -1.14 21.34 11.86
N TYR A 373 -0.24 21.23 12.84
CA TYR A 373 -0.45 20.34 13.99
C TYR A 373 -1.80 20.59 14.68
N ASP A 374 -2.50 19.50 14.93
CA ASP A 374 -3.77 19.46 15.69
C ASP A 374 -3.74 18.23 16.62
N ASP A 375 -3.82 18.45 17.93
CA ASP A 375 -3.81 17.40 18.95
C ASP A 375 -5.05 16.47 18.92
N LYS A 376 -6.08 16.84 18.16
CA LYS A 376 -7.28 16.03 17.92
C LYS A 376 -7.16 15.10 16.74
N SER A 377 -6.11 15.24 15.92
CA SER A 377 -5.86 14.43 14.74
C SER A 377 -5.04 13.21 15.08
N ALA A 378 -5.53 12.02 14.72
CA ALA A 378 -4.78 10.78 14.86
C ALA A 378 -3.43 10.87 14.13
N TYR A 379 -3.42 11.33 12.88
CA TYR A 379 -2.19 11.53 12.12
C TYR A 379 -1.16 12.36 12.90
N TRP A 380 -1.56 13.50 13.45
CA TRP A 380 -0.64 14.38 14.15
C TRP A 380 -0.18 13.83 15.50
N VAL A 381 -0.99 13.02 16.18
CA VAL A 381 -0.57 12.31 17.41
C VAL A 381 0.56 11.34 17.10
N TYR A 382 0.39 10.46 16.08
CA TYR A 382 1.43 9.51 15.67
C TYR A 382 2.68 10.24 15.15
N LYS A 383 2.50 11.29 14.34
CA LYS A 383 3.60 12.10 13.79
C LYS A 383 4.42 12.78 14.90
N LEU A 384 3.77 13.34 15.91
CA LEU A 384 4.46 13.99 17.04
C LEU A 384 5.31 12.98 17.82
N ALA A 385 4.76 11.79 18.12
CA ALA A 385 5.52 10.74 18.80
C ALA A 385 6.78 10.38 18.00
N GLY A 386 6.66 10.19 16.68
CA GLY A 386 7.79 9.90 15.81
C GLY A 386 8.85 10.98 15.79
N VAL A 387 8.46 12.26 15.67
CA VAL A 387 9.39 13.41 15.70
C VAL A 387 10.15 13.49 17.01
N LEU A 388 9.48 13.21 18.14
CA LEU A 388 10.14 13.19 19.44
C LEU A 388 11.16 12.04 19.55
N VAL A 389 10.82 10.86 19.01
CA VAL A 389 11.76 9.72 18.99
C VAL A 389 12.96 10.01 18.10
N ASP A 390 12.77 10.58 16.92
CA ASP A 390 13.86 10.88 15.98
C ASP A 390 14.87 11.89 16.57
N ALA A 391 14.39 12.83 17.39
CA ALA A 391 15.26 13.81 18.05
C ALA A 391 16.31 13.15 18.97
N HIS A 392 16.00 11.97 19.52
CA HIS A 392 16.87 11.22 20.45
C HIS A 392 16.75 9.71 20.22
N TYR A 393 16.93 9.27 18.97
CA TYR A 393 16.61 7.90 18.54
C TYR A 393 17.31 6.81 19.38
N LYS A 394 18.59 7.00 19.74
CA LYS A 394 19.34 6.00 20.54
C LYS A 394 18.70 5.76 21.91
N GLU A 395 18.21 6.80 22.53
CA GLU A 395 17.60 6.75 23.88
C GLU A 395 16.14 6.32 23.81
N PHE A 396 15.38 6.78 22.80
CA PHE A 396 13.93 6.65 22.75
C PHE A 396 13.41 5.50 21.89
N SER A 397 14.23 4.94 21.00
CA SER A 397 13.82 3.84 20.12
C SER A 397 13.34 2.60 20.89
N LYS A 398 13.93 2.32 22.07
CA LYS A 398 13.49 1.21 22.91
C LYS A 398 12.11 1.46 23.50
N ILE A 399 11.84 2.67 23.99
CA ILE A 399 10.54 3.05 24.56
C ILE A 399 9.45 2.92 23.49
N LEU A 400 9.72 3.44 22.28
CA LEU A 400 8.81 3.30 21.15
C LEU A 400 8.52 1.83 20.84
N LYS A 401 9.56 0.99 20.71
CA LYS A 401 9.40 -0.44 20.38
C LYS A 401 8.62 -1.19 21.45
N ASP A 402 8.85 -0.88 22.72
CA ASP A 402 8.10 -1.47 23.84
C ASP A 402 6.61 -1.06 23.75
N THR A 403 6.31 0.21 23.43
CA THR A 403 4.94 0.70 23.20
C THR A 403 4.28 0.02 21.99
N GLN A 404 4.98 -0.06 20.86
CA GLN A 404 4.46 -0.74 19.65
C GLN A 404 4.13 -2.20 19.94
N LYS A 405 4.99 -2.90 20.66
CA LYS A 405 4.76 -4.29 21.07
C LYS A 405 3.54 -4.42 21.99
N GLU A 406 3.38 -3.53 22.96
CA GLU A 406 2.20 -3.51 23.83
C GLU A 406 0.92 -3.29 23.04
N VAL A 407 0.90 -2.29 22.14
CA VAL A 407 -0.23 -2.01 21.25
C VAL A 407 -0.58 -3.23 20.39
N ALA A 408 0.42 -3.87 19.77
CA ALA A 408 0.20 -5.06 18.95
C ALA A 408 -0.43 -6.22 19.76
N ILE A 409 0.05 -6.49 20.98
CA ILE A 409 -0.52 -7.52 21.86
C ILE A 409 -1.98 -7.20 22.21
N LEU A 410 -2.26 -5.95 22.63
CA LEU A 410 -3.61 -5.54 23.00
C LEU A 410 -4.59 -5.66 21.81
N LEU A 411 -4.18 -5.18 20.64
CA LEU A 411 -5.04 -5.17 19.46
C LEU A 411 -5.23 -6.56 18.84
N ASN A 412 -4.21 -7.41 18.82
CA ASN A 412 -4.38 -8.81 18.38
C ASN A 412 -5.35 -9.58 19.30
N ASN A 413 -5.23 -9.43 20.61
CA ASN A 413 -6.20 -10.02 21.55
C ASN A 413 -7.61 -9.46 21.30
N LYS A 414 -7.72 -8.15 21.08
CA LYS A 414 -9.01 -7.50 20.81
C LYS A 414 -9.65 -8.00 19.51
N VAL A 415 -8.88 -8.21 18.44
CA VAL A 415 -9.37 -8.79 17.18
C VAL A 415 -9.94 -10.20 17.43
N HIS A 416 -9.28 -11.05 18.22
CA HIS A 416 -9.81 -12.38 18.56
C HIS A 416 -11.14 -12.30 19.32
N GLU A 417 -11.27 -11.37 20.27
CA GLU A 417 -12.53 -11.14 21.00
C GLU A 417 -13.63 -10.64 20.06
N ILE A 418 -13.31 -9.68 19.18
CA ILE A 418 -14.25 -9.13 18.20
C ILE A 418 -14.75 -10.24 17.28
N ASP A 419 -13.85 -11.02 16.69
CA ASP A 419 -14.21 -12.11 15.79
C ASP A 419 -15.12 -13.13 16.45
N ALA A 420 -14.78 -13.58 17.66
CA ALA A 420 -15.59 -14.55 18.39
C ALA A 420 -17.03 -14.06 18.62
N LYS A 421 -17.22 -12.77 18.90
CA LYS A 421 -18.54 -12.19 19.08
C LYS A 421 -19.23 -11.90 17.75
N ALA A 422 -18.51 -11.36 16.77
CA ALA A 422 -19.03 -11.01 15.45
C ALA A 422 -19.66 -12.22 14.74
N LEU A 423 -19.07 -13.41 14.87
CA LEU A 423 -19.60 -14.67 14.33
C LEU A 423 -20.98 -15.07 14.91
N THR A 424 -21.43 -14.45 15.99
CA THR A 424 -22.76 -14.67 16.60
C THR A 424 -23.78 -13.63 16.19
N LEU A 425 -23.40 -12.61 15.43
CA LEU A 425 -24.22 -11.46 15.05
C LEU A 425 -24.45 -11.45 13.53
N SER A 426 -25.43 -10.66 13.08
CA SER A 426 -25.71 -10.48 11.64
C SER A 426 -26.38 -9.15 11.35
N GLY A 427 -26.37 -8.74 10.08
CA GLY A 427 -27.05 -7.52 9.61
C GLY A 427 -26.62 -6.26 10.33
N GLN A 428 -27.56 -5.41 10.71
CA GLN A 428 -27.26 -4.13 11.34
C GLN A 428 -26.63 -4.28 12.73
N GLU A 429 -27.03 -5.27 13.51
CA GLU A 429 -26.44 -5.55 14.84
C GLU A 429 -24.95 -5.86 14.73
N LEU A 430 -24.55 -6.66 13.74
CA LEU A 430 -23.14 -6.94 13.44
C LEU A 430 -22.40 -5.64 13.07
N ARG A 431 -22.96 -4.84 12.19
CA ARG A 431 -22.32 -3.58 11.74
C ARG A 431 -22.14 -2.58 12.88
N ASP A 432 -23.17 -2.42 13.74
CA ASP A 432 -23.10 -1.54 14.91
C ASP A 432 -22.02 -2.02 15.90
N TYR A 433 -21.93 -3.34 16.09
CA TYR A 433 -20.90 -3.96 16.93
C TYR A 433 -19.50 -3.69 16.34
N LEU A 434 -19.26 -3.99 15.05
CA LEU A 434 -17.98 -3.77 14.39
C LEU A 434 -17.58 -2.28 14.38
N THR A 435 -18.55 -1.38 14.26
CA THR A 435 -18.32 0.07 14.38
C THR A 435 -17.79 0.43 15.76
N THR A 436 -18.50 -0.01 16.81
CA THR A 436 -18.13 0.27 18.19
C THR A 436 -16.73 -0.27 18.51
N GLU A 437 -16.44 -1.48 18.08
CA GLU A 437 -15.17 -2.14 18.38
C GLU A 437 -14.00 -1.59 17.54
N SER A 438 -14.23 -1.21 16.28
CA SER A 438 -13.21 -0.53 15.47
C SER A 438 -12.83 0.83 16.08
N ILE A 439 -13.82 1.60 16.54
CA ILE A 439 -13.57 2.87 17.25
C ILE A 439 -12.81 2.61 18.56
N ALA A 440 -13.13 1.54 19.30
CA ALA A 440 -12.41 1.17 20.52
C ALA A 440 -10.94 0.79 20.23
N CYS A 441 -10.66 0.06 19.14
CA CYS A 441 -9.28 -0.22 18.72
C CYS A 441 -8.50 1.07 18.39
N GLN A 442 -9.13 2.00 17.69
CA GLN A 442 -8.55 3.30 17.35
C GLN A 442 -8.25 4.13 18.61
N GLN A 443 -9.16 4.11 19.61
CA GLN A 443 -8.95 4.77 20.89
C GLN A 443 -7.76 4.17 21.67
N ILE A 444 -7.62 2.83 21.71
CA ILE A 444 -6.47 2.15 22.35
C ILE A 444 -5.16 2.66 21.74
N GLY A 445 -5.07 2.74 20.41
CA GLY A 445 -3.88 3.28 19.74
C GLY A 445 -3.57 4.71 20.16
N LEU A 446 -4.58 5.59 20.14
CA LEU A 446 -4.43 6.99 20.52
C LEU A 446 -4.00 7.14 22.01
N ASP A 447 -4.60 6.39 22.92
CA ASP A 447 -4.26 6.46 24.35
C ASP A 447 -2.80 6.06 24.57
N LYS A 448 -2.35 4.96 23.96
CA LYS A 448 -0.97 4.48 24.08
C LYS A 448 0.05 5.46 23.48
N TYR A 449 -0.26 6.10 22.36
CA TYR A 449 0.63 7.10 21.78
C TYR A 449 0.61 8.42 22.55
N ASN A 450 -0.47 8.82 23.18
CA ASN A 450 -0.50 9.95 24.12
C ASN A 450 0.31 9.65 25.39
N GLU A 451 0.23 8.43 25.93
CA GLU A 451 1.10 7.97 27.03
C GLU A 451 2.58 8.01 26.62
N LEU A 452 2.92 7.54 25.41
CA LEU A 452 4.27 7.59 24.85
C LEU A 452 4.77 9.05 24.76
N ILE A 453 3.98 9.95 24.16
CA ILE A 453 4.33 11.38 24.04
C ILE A 453 4.61 11.99 25.43
N ALA A 454 3.74 11.74 26.40
CA ALA A 454 3.92 12.23 27.75
C ALA A 454 5.23 11.70 28.39
N CYS A 455 5.53 10.42 28.19
CA CYS A 455 6.78 9.79 28.64
C CYS A 455 8.01 10.43 27.97
N LEU A 456 7.99 10.60 26.65
CA LEU A 456 9.08 11.19 25.88
C LEU A 456 9.35 12.64 26.28
N LEU A 457 8.30 13.44 26.48
CA LEU A 457 8.42 14.83 26.93
C LEU A 457 9.01 14.94 28.33
N TYR A 458 8.62 14.03 29.23
CA TYR A 458 9.15 14.00 30.59
C TYR A 458 10.61 13.57 30.64
N THR A 459 11.01 12.62 29.76
CA THR A 459 12.38 12.05 29.76
C THR A 459 13.32 12.78 28.81
N SER A 460 12.82 13.74 28.00
CA SER A 460 13.66 14.52 27.08
C SER A 460 14.77 15.26 27.83
N PRO A 461 16.06 15.06 27.44
CA PRO A 461 17.16 15.74 28.07
C PRO A 461 17.07 17.26 27.89
N SER A 462 17.14 18.01 28.98
CA SER A 462 17.26 19.46 28.89
C SER A 462 18.64 19.84 28.38
N PRO A 463 18.82 20.88 27.56
CA PRO A 463 20.13 21.42 27.21
C PRO A 463 20.94 21.85 28.44
N ARG A 464 20.30 21.97 29.62
CA ARG A 464 20.93 22.29 30.91
C ARG A 464 21.48 21.05 31.61
N ASP A 465 21.05 19.83 31.23
CA ASP A 465 21.47 18.57 31.85
C ASP A 465 22.77 18.02 31.24
N THR A 466 23.27 18.64 30.18
CA THR A 466 24.52 18.29 29.47
C THR A 466 25.75 19.07 29.95
N ARG A 467 25.73 19.56 31.18
CA ARG A 467 26.90 20.24 31.79
C ARG A 467 27.68 19.34 32.76
#